data_6e63979d730f65e2f6175701494e25a2
#
_entry.id   6e63979d730f65e2f6175701494e25a2
#
_cell.length_a   1.000
_cell.length_b   1.000
_cell.length_c   1.000
_cell.angle_alpha   90.00
_cell.angle_beta   90.00
_cell.angle_gamma   90.00
#
_symmetry.space_group_name_H-M   'P 1'
#
loop_
_entity.id
_entity.type
_entity.pdbx_description
1 polymer ?
#
loop_
_entity_poly.entity_id
_entity_poly.type
_entity_poly.pdbx_seq_one_letter_code
_entity_poly.pdbx_strand_id
1 'polypeptide(L)'
;MKRLIILSILMLGLSTAMQKSTPIHATTGLYNMSYLFFGQPVSYISQVNNTKGSLQVVSPNYFDITEKGELDVTWTLQRSFISEMKNRGIRVVPFLANHWNKDAGVNGLNKREQLATNIAKAINDYNLDGVNVDIEGVGSDYHDEHTDFVRLLREKIPKDKEVSVAVAANPSGWKTGWHGFYDYKDLSKYCDHLMIMAYDESWDGPDSPMGPVSSISFFEKSIQYAINQGVPKEKIVVGLPFYGRIWKTDGPTTENRNIHGLGLSSTRIGPVVSKYNGKITFDEKKQSPTAAFTIPKDQYHFIGNTKLTEGNYIIWFENERSIKAKLRLPMKYGIKGTGSWALFHETPDTWDYYSLWLNSQFFADISAFPWAQDSIDHVSQKGWMQGTSNTTFSPGAPLTRAQGAVILVRALGKEKYVPKIYKFNDITGHWAQKEIETARELGYVNGKGLNQFDPNAPLQRQELAQILYNIFKYPIQDIENPFRDMKKDRWSYDAVITLAQKGYIGGFSDATFRPDATSNRAQMAALMKRMSNDFDEKAASH
;
A
#
# COMPACT_ATOMS: atom_id res chain seq x y z
N MET A 1 -43.48 -64.41 -31.88
CA MET A 1 -42.80 -64.01 -30.63
C MET A 1 -41.93 -62.80 -30.90
N LYS A 2 -42.46 -61.57 -30.66
CA LYS A 2 -41.72 -60.32 -30.83
C LYS A 2 -41.25 -59.85 -29.44
N ARG A 3 -39.96 -59.77 -29.19
CA ARG A 3 -39.40 -59.20 -27.96
C ARG A 3 -39.36 -57.65 -28.09
N LEU A 4 -40.06 -56.97 -27.21
CA LEU A 4 -39.95 -55.53 -26.99
C LEU A 4 -38.72 -55.23 -26.16
N ILE A 5 -37.84 -54.40 -26.68
CA ILE A 5 -36.70 -53.85 -25.95
C ILE A 5 -37.13 -52.47 -25.46
N ILE A 6 -37.26 -52.30 -24.13
CA ILE A 6 -37.50 -51.01 -23.49
C ILE A 6 -36.16 -50.35 -23.23
N LEU A 7 -35.95 -49.20 -23.91
CA LEU A 7 -34.76 -48.35 -23.69
C LEU A 7 -35.07 -47.36 -22.57
N SER A 8 -34.49 -47.55 -21.40
CA SER A 8 -34.58 -46.62 -20.29
C SER A 8 -33.56 -45.49 -20.50
N ILE A 9 -34.03 -44.30 -20.82
CA ILE A 9 -33.20 -43.10 -20.88
C ILE A 9 -33.03 -42.56 -19.45
N LEU A 10 -31.84 -42.70 -18.88
CA LEU A 10 -31.46 -42.07 -17.62
C LEU A 10 -31.13 -40.60 -17.91
N MET A 11 -32.00 -39.67 -17.56
CA MET A 11 -31.66 -38.23 -17.51
C MET A 11 -30.82 -37.99 -16.27
N LEU A 12 -29.50 -37.82 -16.45
CA LEU A 12 -28.65 -37.20 -15.43
C LEU A 12 -28.95 -35.70 -15.42
N GLY A 13 -29.72 -35.26 -14.45
CA GLY A 13 -29.85 -33.84 -14.11
C GLY A 13 -28.53 -33.33 -13.50
N LEU A 14 -27.74 -32.60 -14.28
CA LEU A 14 -26.67 -31.76 -13.73
C LEU A 14 -27.34 -30.60 -12.94
N SER A 15 -27.49 -30.77 -11.64
CA SER A 15 -27.73 -29.66 -10.74
C SER A 15 -26.40 -28.89 -10.61
N THR A 16 -26.21 -27.81 -11.35
CA THR A 16 -25.20 -26.79 -11.06
C THR A 16 -25.56 -26.17 -9.73
N ALA A 17 -25.02 -26.69 -8.65
CA ALA A 17 -25.03 -26.00 -7.38
C ALA A 17 -24.26 -24.68 -7.58
N MET A 18 -24.98 -23.57 -7.73
CA MET A 18 -24.40 -22.26 -7.52
C MET A 18 -23.81 -22.25 -6.11
N GLN A 19 -22.50 -22.38 -6.01
CA GLN A 19 -21.78 -22.09 -4.78
C GLN A 19 -22.11 -20.63 -4.43
N LYS A 20 -23.02 -20.44 -3.46
CA LYS A 20 -23.21 -19.14 -2.83
C LYS A 20 -21.87 -18.78 -2.19
N SER A 21 -21.16 -17.83 -2.80
CA SER A 21 -19.98 -17.25 -2.19
C SER A 21 -20.38 -16.72 -0.82
N THR A 22 -19.71 -17.17 0.22
CA THR A 22 -19.89 -16.62 1.58
C THR A 22 -19.66 -15.11 1.52
N PRO A 23 -20.54 -14.29 2.10
CA PRO A 23 -20.33 -12.84 2.14
C PRO A 23 -18.99 -12.51 2.80
N ILE A 24 -18.22 -11.62 2.18
CA ILE A 24 -16.98 -11.12 2.75
C ILE A 24 -17.36 -10.08 3.81
N HIS A 25 -17.00 -10.36 5.07
CA HIS A 25 -17.19 -9.43 6.19
C HIS A 25 -15.99 -8.48 6.33
N ALA A 26 -16.24 -7.31 6.95
CA ALA A 26 -15.17 -6.35 7.26
C ALA A 26 -14.12 -6.97 8.20
N THR A 27 -12.84 -6.69 7.93
CA THR A 27 -11.74 -7.13 8.80
C THR A 27 -11.63 -6.27 10.05
N THR A 28 -11.11 -6.83 11.13
CA THR A 28 -10.68 -6.07 12.30
C THR A 28 -9.33 -5.41 12.03
N GLY A 29 -9.09 -4.21 12.56
CA GLY A 29 -7.82 -3.50 12.38
C GLY A 29 -8.00 -1.99 12.34
N LEU A 30 -7.01 -1.27 11.84
CA LEU A 30 -7.09 0.17 11.61
C LEU A 30 -8.22 0.50 10.63
N TYR A 31 -8.84 1.66 10.86
CA TYR A 31 -9.94 2.16 10.02
C TYR A 31 -9.50 2.26 8.55
N ASN A 32 -10.35 1.78 7.65
CA ASN A 32 -10.17 1.91 6.22
C ASN A 32 -11.50 2.17 5.52
N MET A 33 -11.57 3.24 4.75
CA MET A 33 -12.72 3.61 3.94
C MET A 33 -12.33 3.79 2.48
N SER A 34 -13.32 3.73 1.59
CA SER A 34 -13.11 4.13 0.21
C SER A 34 -14.35 4.77 -0.39
N TYR A 35 -14.10 5.72 -1.29
CA TYR A 35 -15.16 6.37 -2.04
C TYR A 35 -15.66 5.48 -3.18
N LEU A 36 -16.97 5.52 -3.42
CA LEU A 36 -17.66 4.89 -4.56
C LEU A 36 -18.24 6.01 -5.44
N PHE A 37 -17.51 6.35 -6.49
CA PHE A 37 -17.89 7.42 -7.43
C PHE A 37 -17.91 6.94 -8.88
N PHE A 38 -16.99 6.05 -9.23
CA PHE A 38 -16.82 5.57 -10.60
C PHE A 38 -17.60 4.27 -10.86
N GLY A 39 -17.90 4.06 -12.14
CA GLY A 39 -18.69 2.90 -12.57
C GLY A 39 -20.20 3.13 -12.42
N GLN A 40 -20.99 2.13 -12.79
CA GLN A 40 -22.44 2.16 -12.63
C GLN A 40 -22.84 1.59 -11.27
N PRO A 41 -23.93 2.05 -10.62
CA PRO A 41 -24.34 1.55 -9.30
C PRO A 41 -24.50 0.04 -9.23
N VAL A 42 -24.91 -0.62 -10.32
CA VAL A 42 -24.99 -2.09 -10.41
C VAL A 42 -23.64 -2.78 -10.16
N SER A 43 -22.52 -2.10 -10.35
CA SER A 43 -21.17 -2.63 -10.11
C SER A 43 -20.67 -2.42 -8.66
N TYR A 44 -21.36 -1.66 -7.82
CA TYR A 44 -20.85 -1.29 -6.48
C TYR A 44 -20.60 -2.50 -5.59
N ILE A 45 -21.50 -3.50 -5.61
CA ILE A 45 -21.29 -4.75 -4.86
C ILE A 45 -20.02 -5.46 -5.33
N SER A 46 -19.77 -5.53 -6.65
CA SER A 46 -18.56 -6.18 -7.18
C SER A 46 -17.30 -5.39 -6.87
N GLN A 47 -17.35 -4.06 -6.87
CA GLN A 47 -16.22 -3.21 -6.44
C GLN A 47 -15.86 -3.48 -4.99
N VAL A 48 -16.86 -3.55 -4.09
CA VAL A 48 -16.62 -3.90 -2.69
C VAL A 48 -16.12 -5.34 -2.52
N ASN A 49 -16.60 -6.29 -3.34
CA ASN A 49 -16.08 -7.67 -3.32
C ASN A 49 -14.58 -7.72 -3.63
N ASN A 50 -14.12 -6.91 -4.57
CA ASN A 50 -12.70 -6.86 -4.95
C ASN A 50 -11.81 -6.40 -3.79
N THR A 51 -12.34 -5.70 -2.78
CA THR A 51 -11.58 -5.25 -1.60
C THR A 51 -11.24 -6.36 -0.61
N LYS A 52 -11.76 -7.58 -0.82
CA LYS A 52 -11.47 -8.77 0.00
C LYS A 52 -11.67 -8.56 1.51
N GLY A 53 -12.68 -7.73 1.86
CA GLY A 53 -13.00 -7.40 3.24
C GLY A 53 -12.10 -6.33 3.88
N SER A 54 -11.26 -5.67 3.13
CA SER A 54 -10.34 -4.65 3.68
C SER A 54 -11.01 -3.35 4.13
N LEU A 55 -12.32 -3.16 3.84
CA LEU A 55 -13.03 -1.93 4.17
C LEU A 55 -13.97 -2.11 5.36
N GLN A 56 -13.99 -1.11 6.25
CA GLN A 56 -14.98 -0.94 7.30
C GLN A 56 -16.10 0.02 6.87
N VAL A 57 -15.80 0.94 5.95
CA VAL A 57 -16.74 1.97 5.46
C VAL A 57 -16.62 2.10 3.95
N VAL A 58 -17.76 2.24 3.29
CA VAL A 58 -17.87 2.70 1.91
C VAL A 58 -18.59 4.03 1.88
N SER A 59 -18.11 4.95 1.06
CA SER A 59 -18.63 6.31 0.93
C SER A 59 -19.12 6.55 -0.52
N PRO A 60 -20.37 6.17 -0.85
CA PRO A 60 -20.94 6.39 -2.17
C PRO A 60 -21.39 7.84 -2.37
N ASN A 61 -21.42 8.29 -3.63
CA ASN A 61 -21.97 9.60 -4.00
C ASN A 61 -23.50 9.55 -3.99
N TYR A 62 -24.09 9.63 -2.81
CA TYR A 62 -25.54 9.64 -2.65
C TYR A 62 -26.11 11.02 -2.34
N PHE A 63 -25.25 11.99 -2.00
CA PHE A 63 -25.67 13.33 -1.61
C PHE A 63 -24.91 14.40 -2.41
N ASP A 64 -25.66 15.24 -3.10
CA ASP A 64 -25.12 16.42 -3.77
C ASP A 64 -25.75 17.69 -3.21
N ILE A 65 -25.03 18.81 -3.30
CA ILE A 65 -25.58 20.16 -3.03
C ILE A 65 -25.98 20.76 -4.37
N THR A 66 -27.25 21.07 -4.53
CA THR A 66 -27.74 21.77 -5.74
C THR A 66 -27.21 23.21 -5.79
N GLU A 67 -27.28 23.85 -6.96
CA GLU A 67 -26.97 25.29 -7.11
C GLU A 67 -27.78 26.20 -6.19
N LYS A 68 -28.95 25.75 -5.73
CA LYS A 68 -29.77 26.44 -4.77
C LYS A 68 -29.38 26.22 -3.32
N GLY A 69 -28.36 25.36 -3.07
CA GLY A 69 -27.92 25.00 -1.72
C GLY A 69 -28.82 24.00 -1.02
N GLU A 70 -29.58 23.20 -1.77
CA GLU A 70 -30.49 22.17 -1.25
C GLU A 70 -29.85 20.79 -1.39
N LEU A 71 -30.25 19.85 -0.52
CA LEU A 71 -29.83 18.45 -0.65
C LEU A 71 -30.50 17.81 -1.87
N ASP A 72 -29.70 17.25 -2.76
CA ASP A 72 -30.13 16.28 -3.76
C ASP A 72 -29.68 14.87 -3.37
N VAL A 73 -30.64 13.94 -3.29
CA VAL A 73 -30.34 12.50 -3.12
C VAL A 73 -30.22 11.90 -4.51
N THR A 74 -29.00 11.57 -4.87
CA THR A 74 -28.66 11.18 -6.23
C THR A 74 -29.37 9.89 -6.68
N TRP A 75 -29.55 9.73 -7.98
CA TRP A 75 -30.12 8.52 -8.60
C TRP A 75 -29.28 7.25 -8.36
N THR A 76 -28.03 7.40 -7.91
CA THR A 76 -27.13 6.27 -7.65
C THR A 76 -27.46 5.52 -6.36
N LEU A 77 -28.30 6.08 -5.48
CA LEU A 77 -28.69 5.46 -4.22
C LEU A 77 -29.48 4.17 -4.45
N GLN A 78 -28.97 3.06 -3.91
CA GLN A 78 -29.60 1.74 -3.99
C GLN A 78 -29.80 1.16 -2.59
N ARG A 79 -31.08 0.99 -2.19
CA ARG A 79 -31.44 0.35 -0.90
C ARG A 79 -30.90 -1.08 -0.77
N SER A 80 -30.85 -1.83 -1.89
CA SER A 80 -30.29 -3.18 -1.93
C SER A 80 -28.80 -3.20 -1.60
N PHE A 81 -28.04 -2.24 -2.12
CA PHE A 81 -26.62 -2.08 -1.78
C PHE A 81 -26.43 -1.77 -0.30
N ILE A 82 -27.21 -0.83 0.26
CA ILE A 82 -27.15 -0.47 1.68
C ILE A 82 -27.41 -1.69 2.57
N SER A 83 -28.47 -2.46 2.26
CA SER A 83 -28.81 -3.68 3.00
C SER A 83 -27.71 -4.73 2.92
N GLU A 84 -27.12 -4.92 1.73
CA GLU A 84 -26.04 -5.88 1.53
C GLU A 84 -24.77 -5.48 2.31
N MET A 85 -24.39 -4.22 2.32
CA MET A 85 -23.23 -3.74 3.10
C MET A 85 -23.44 -3.95 4.60
N LYS A 86 -24.64 -3.65 5.10
CA LYS A 86 -24.99 -3.90 6.52
C LYS A 86 -24.90 -5.37 6.90
N ASN A 87 -25.38 -6.28 6.04
CA ASN A 87 -25.26 -7.72 6.26
C ASN A 87 -23.80 -8.18 6.37
N ARG A 88 -22.86 -7.41 5.78
CA ARG A 88 -21.42 -7.68 5.83
C ARG A 88 -20.70 -6.95 6.97
N GLY A 89 -21.40 -6.15 7.76
CA GLY A 89 -20.79 -5.30 8.79
C GLY A 89 -20.00 -4.11 8.22
N ILE A 90 -20.25 -3.72 6.96
CA ILE A 90 -19.64 -2.57 6.30
C ILE A 90 -20.61 -1.40 6.40
N ARG A 91 -20.16 -0.28 6.96
CA ARG A 91 -20.98 0.92 7.10
C ARG A 91 -21.07 1.67 5.78
N VAL A 92 -22.25 2.24 5.50
CA VAL A 92 -22.51 3.08 4.32
C VAL A 92 -22.63 4.53 4.78
N VAL A 93 -21.58 5.28 4.56
CA VAL A 93 -21.45 6.70 4.94
C VAL A 93 -21.28 7.51 3.66
N PRO A 94 -22.38 7.92 2.99
CA PRO A 94 -22.28 8.66 1.73
C PRO A 94 -21.53 9.97 1.90
N PHE A 95 -20.86 10.40 0.85
CA PHE A 95 -20.29 11.75 0.83
C PHE A 95 -21.28 12.75 0.24
N LEU A 96 -21.22 13.97 0.80
CA LEU A 96 -21.96 15.14 0.36
C LEU A 96 -21.02 16.02 -0.45
N ALA A 97 -21.24 16.15 -1.75
CA ALA A 97 -20.39 16.95 -2.63
C ALA A 97 -21.08 18.19 -3.21
N ASN A 98 -20.30 19.24 -3.41
CA ASN A 98 -20.68 20.35 -4.28
C ASN A 98 -19.98 20.27 -5.65
N HIS A 99 -19.19 19.23 -5.91
CA HIS A 99 -18.45 18.99 -7.17
C HIS A 99 -17.66 20.21 -7.66
N TRP A 100 -16.93 20.87 -6.77
CA TRP A 100 -16.18 22.10 -7.05
C TRP A 100 -17.04 23.29 -7.54
N ASN A 101 -18.37 23.17 -7.52
CA ASN A 101 -19.26 24.27 -7.81
C ASN A 101 -19.31 25.21 -6.59
N LYS A 102 -18.58 26.32 -6.70
CA LYS A 102 -18.46 27.31 -5.61
C LYS A 102 -19.83 27.84 -5.16
N ASP A 103 -20.71 28.15 -6.11
CA ASP A 103 -22.03 28.75 -5.80
C ASP A 103 -22.94 27.74 -5.07
N ALA A 104 -22.91 26.48 -5.48
CA ALA A 104 -23.61 25.41 -4.77
C ALA A 104 -23.09 25.27 -3.33
N GLY A 105 -21.77 25.25 -3.13
CA GLY A 105 -21.16 25.18 -1.81
C GLY A 105 -21.52 26.37 -0.93
N VAL A 106 -21.39 27.61 -1.43
CA VAL A 106 -21.76 28.87 -0.73
C VAL A 106 -23.24 28.86 -0.36
N ASN A 107 -24.13 28.54 -1.31
CA ASN A 107 -25.58 28.53 -1.07
C ASN A 107 -25.96 27.43 -0.06
N GLY A 108 -25.29 26.26 -0.10
CA GLY A 108 -25.45 25.21 0.90
C GLY A 108 -25.06 25.66 2.29
N LEU A 109 -23.90 26.31 2.44
CA LEU A 109 -23.45 26.86 3.72
C LEU A 109 -24.33 28.01 4.24
N ASN A 110 -24.85 28.85 3.37
CA ASN A 110 -25.82 29.88 3.75
C ASN A 110 -27.15 29.31 4.25
N LYS A 111 -27.53 28.10 3.78
CA LYS A 111 -28.73 27.36 4.20
C LYS A 111 -28.39 26.16 5.11
N ARG A 112 -27.22 26.16 5.77
CA ARG A 112 -26.65 25.00 6.48
C ARG A 112 -27.57 24.36 7.51
N GLU A 113 -28.42 25.15 8.20
CA GLU A 113 -29.41 24.62 9.15
C GLU A 113 -30.43 23.71 8.47
N GLN A 114 -30.98 24.15 7.34
CA GLN A 114 -31.93 23.38 6.56
C GLN A 114 -31.26 22.18 5.88
N LEU A 115 -30.05 22.39 5.33
CA LEU A 115 -29.26 21.34 4.67
C LEU A 115 -28.93 20.20 5.67
N ALA A 116 -28.45 20.55 6.87
CA ALA A 116 -28.17 19.59 7.94
C ALA A 116 -29.41 18.82 8.39
N THR A 117 -30.58 19.49 8.46
CA THR A 117 -31.85 18.83 8.80
C THR A 117 -32.27 17.82 7.73
N ASN A 118 -32.14 18.19 6.46
CA ASN A 118 -32.49 17.31 5.34
C ASN A 118 -31.55 16.09 5.25
N ILE A 119 -30.24 16.27 5.51
CA ILE A 119 -29.27 15.18 5.55
C ILE A 119 -29.58 14.23 6.70
N ALA A 120 -29.84 14.73 7.91
CA ALA A 120 -30.22 13.90 9.05
C ALA A 120 -31.48 13.07 8.77
N LYS A 121 -32.49 13.70 8.11
CA LYS A 121 -33.68 12.98 7.65
C LYS A 121 -33.35 11.91 6.64
N ALA A 122 -32.53 12.21 5.63
CA ALA A 122 -32.14 11.24 4.59
C ALA A 122 -31.37 10.04 5.19
N ILE A 123 -30.46 10.27 6.14
CA ILE A 123 -29.73 9.21 6.86
C ILE A 123 -30.73 8.25 7.52
N ASN A 124 -31.77 8.77 8.16
CA ASN A 124 -32.80 7.96 8.80
C ASN A 124 -33.67 7.23 7.77
N ASP A 125 -34.19 7.94 6.75
CA ASP A 125 -35.12 7.40 5.74
C ASP A 125 -34.51 6.25 4.91
N TYR A 126 -33.21 6.33 4.66
CA TYR A 126 -32.45 5.35 3.89
C TYR A 126 -31.66 4.37 4.76
N ASN A 127 -31.74 4.50 6.10
CA ASN A 127 -31.01 3.69 7.05
C ASN A 127 -29.51 3.67 6.79
N LEU A 128 -28.92 4.86 6.55
CA LEU A 128 -27.49 5.07 6.33
C LEU A 128 -26.74 5.12 7.67
N ASP A 129 -25.40 5.06 7.61
CA ASP A 129 -24.56 5.01 8.79
C ASP A 129 -23.84 6.35 9.09
N GLY A 130 -24.22 7.41 8.38
CA GLY A 130 -23.68 8.74 8.58
C GLY A 130 -23.56 9.57 7.30
N VAL A 131 -22.67 10.57 7.34
CA VAL A 131 -22.32 11.41 6.20
C VAL A 131 -20.84 11.79 6.27
N ASN A 132 -20.19 11.82 5.10
CA ASN A 132 -18.86 12.41 4.91
C ASN A 132 -19.05 13.74 4.16
N VAL A 133 -18.66 14.85 4.77
CA VAL A 133 -18.81 16.20 4.17
C VAL A 133 -17.62 16.46 3.25
N ASP A 134 -17.88 16.64 1.97
CA ASP A 134 -16.88 16.86 0.92
C ASP A 134 -17.22 18.12 0.11
N ILE A 135 -17.12 19.29 0.79
CA ILE A 135 -17.35 20.61 0.18
C ILE A 135 -16.01 21.21 -0.20
N GLU A 136 -15.84 21.49 -1.50
CA GLU A 136 -14.57 21.94 -2.05
C GLU A 136 -14.70 23.24 -2.85
N GLY A 137 -13.59 23.97 -3.05
CA GLY A 137 -13.53 25.14 -3.93
C GLY A 137 -14.24 26.40 -3.42
N VAL A 138 -14.73 26.42 -2.17
CA VAL A 138 -15.50 27.56 -1.62
C VAL A 138 -14.61 28.73 -1.19
N GLY A 139 -13.52 28.45 -0.48
CA GLY A 139 -12.56 29.47 -0.05
C GLY A 139 -12.65 29.84 1.42
N SER A 140 -11.60 30.50 1.92
CA SER A 140 -11.37 30.78 3.35
C SER A 140 -12.42 31.68 4.00
N ASP A 141 -13.17 32.45 3.22
CA ASP A 141 -14.18 33.39 3.74
C ASP A 141 -15.39 32.66 4.35
N TYR A 142 -15.52 31.35 4.12
CA TYR A 142 -16.63 30.52 4.60
C TYR A 142 -16.17 29.42 5.58
N HIS A 143 -15.00 29.56 6.18
CA HIS A 143 -14.48 28.53 7.06
C HIS A 143 -15.29 28.38 8.37
N ASP A 144 -15.83 29.48 8.88
CA ASP A 144 -16.69 29.49 10.07
C ASP A 144 -18.03 28.80 9.78
N GLU A 145 -18.65 29.14 8.64
CA GLU A 145 -19.91 28.53 8.19
C GLU A 145 -19.74 27.02 7.95
N HIS A 146 -18.59 26.60 7.43
CA HIS A 146 -18.30 25.18 7.23
C HIS A 146 -18.18 24.46 8.58
N THR A 147 -17.46 25.04 9.53
CA THR A 147 -17.33 24.49 10.89
C THR A 147 -18.67 24.42 11.60
N ASP A 148 -19.49 25.48 11.48
CA ASP A 148 -20.83 25.52 12.04
C ASP A 148 -21.77 24.49 11.37
N PHE A 149 -21.65 24.27 10.07
CA PHE A 149 -22.40 23.23 9.37
C PHE A 149 -22.10 21.83 9.94
N VAL A 150 -20.83 21.51 10.17
CA VAL A 150 -20.42 20.22 10.75
C VAL A 150 -20.93 20.08 12.20
N ARG A 151 -20.92 21.19 12.98
CA ARG A 151 -21.54 21.22 14.31
C ARG A 151 -23.03 20.88 14.25
N LEU A 152 -23.77 21.51 13.34
CA LEU A 152 -25.20 21.28 13.14
C LEU A 152 -25.50 19.83 12.71
N LEU A 153 -24.67 19.25 11.83
CA LEU A 153 -24.78 17.83 11.47
C LEU A 153 -24.62 16.94 12.71
N ARG A 154 -23.58 17.22 13.54
CA ARG A 154 -23.36 16.41 14.76
C ARG A 154 -24.49 16.53 15.77
N GLU A 155 -25.14 17.68 15.86
CA GLU A 155 -26.30 17.89 16.74
C GLU A 155 -27.55 17.14 16.27
N LYS A 156 -27.76 17.06 14.94
CA LYS A 156 -28.98 16.47 14.34
C LYS A 156 -28.86 14.98 14.06
N ILE A 157 -27.63 14.48 13.87
CA ILE A 157 -27.35 13.07 13.54
C ILE A 157 -27.06 12.32 14.85
N PRO A 158 -27.66 11.11 15.08
CA PRO A 158 -27.38 10.30 16.26
C PRO A 158 -25.89 9.99 16.45
N LYS A 159 -25.44 9.85 17.70
CA LYS A 159 -24.01 9.67 18.04
C LYS A 159 -23.42 8.35 17.53
N ASP A 160 -24.24 7.34 17.29
CA ASP A 160 -23.83 6.05 16.69
C ASP A 160 -23.65 6.12 15.17
N LYS A 161 -24.06 7.24 14.55
CA LYS A 161 -23.86 7.53 13.13
C LYS A 161 -22.66 8.43 12.92
N GLU A 162 -21.90 8.18 11.87
CA GLU A 162 -20.69 8.90 11.54
C GLU A 162 -20.97 10.29 10.96
N VAL A 163 -20.24 11.28 11.42
CA VAL A 163 -20.06 12.58 10.76
C VAL A 163 -18.58 12.76 10.53
N SER A 164 -18.13 12.67 9.31
CA SER A 164 -16.74 12.87 8.92
C SER A 164 -16.59 13.97 7.88
N VAL A 165 -15.39 14.52 7.72
CA VAL A 165 -15.14 15.66 6.82
C VAL A 165 -13.91 15.34 5.96
N ALA A 166 -14.07 15.43 4.64
CA ALA A 166 -12.94 15.47 3.72
C ALA A 166 -12.32 16.87 3.78
N VAL A 167 -11.00 16.92 3.94
CA VAL A 167 -10.26 18.19 4.04
C VAL A 167 -9.06 18.18 3.11
N ALA A 168 -8.77 19.34 2.48
CA ALA A 168 -7.58 19.49 1.65
C ALA A 168 -6.31 19.25 2.45
N ALA A 169 -5.36 18.48 1.92
CA ALA A 169 -4.03 18.39 2.51
C ALA A 169 -3.36 19.77 2.57
N ASN A 170 -2.77 20.10 3.72
CA ASN A 170 -2.16 21.42 3.91
C ASN A 170 -0.74 21.36 4.53
N PRO A 171 0.19 20.59 3.91
CA PRO A 171 1.54 20.42 4.46
C PRO A 171 2.36 21.72 4.57
N SER A 172 1.97 22.75 3.82
CA SER A 172 2.62 24.07 3.83
C SER A 172 1.99 25.08 4.80
N GLY A 173 0.85 24.73 5.40
CA GLY A 173 0.18 25.58 6.39
C GLY A 173 -0.45 26.85 5.81
N TRP A 174 -0.93 26.82 4.57
CA TRP A 174 -1.64 27.93 3.94
C TRP A 174 -2.92 28.28 4.70
N LYS A 175 -3.16 29.59 4.87
CA LYS A 175 -4.29 30.13 5.66
C LYS A 175 -5.38 30.76 4.82
N THR A 176 -5.21 30.87 3.52
CA THR A 176 -6.14 31.53 2.57
C THR A 176 -6.52 30.59 1.44
N GLY A 177 -7.48 31.00 0.63
CA GLY A 177 -7.97 30.26 -0.52
C GLY A 177 -8.59 28.91 -0.14
N TRP A 178 -8.41 27.92 -0.99
CA TRP A 178 -8.97 26.59 -0.78
C TRP A 178 -8.53 25.94 0.53
N HIS A 179 -7.22 25.99 0.85
CA HIS A 179 -6.68 25.38 2.07
C HIS A 179 -7.15 26.09 3.35
N GLY A 180 -7.32 27.42 3.31
CA GLY A 180 -7.80 28.19 4.45
C GLY A 180 -9.29 27.98 4.78
N PHE A 181 -10.02 27.29 3.92
CA PHE A 181 -11.41 26.91 4.15
C PHE A 181 -11.58 25.88 5.28
N TYR A 182 -10.57 25.08 5.55
CA TYR A 182 -10.64 23.98 6.51
C TYR A 182 -9.96 24.30 7.83
N ASP A 183 -10.73 24.59 8.88
CA ASP A 183 -10.21 24.65 10.24
C ASP A 183 -10.13 23.23 10.83
N TYR A 184 -8.97 22.60 10.67
CA TYR A 184 -8.75 21.22 11.13
C TYR A 184 -9.06 21.03 12.61
N LYS A 185 -8.65 21.99 13.47
CA LYS A 185 -8.83 21.91 14.90
C LYS A 185 -10.30 21.99 15.27
N ASP A 186 -11.00 22.99 14.75
CA ASP A 186 -12.38 23.26 15.12
C ASP A 186 -13.34 22.25 14.48
N LEU A 187 -13.13 21.84 13.25
CA LEU A 187 -13.85 20.72 12.62
C LEU A 187 -13.74 19.44 13.44
N SER A 188 -12.53 19.13 13.96
CA SER A 188 -12.30 17.91 14.74
C SER A 188 -13.08 17.85 16.06
N LYS A 189 -13.59 18.96 16.56
CA LYS A 189 -14.45 18.99 17.75
C LYS A 189 -15.81 18.34 17.51
N TYR A 190 -16.31 18.45 16.29
CA TYR A 190 -17.69 18.06 15.93
C TYR A 190 -17.77 16.82 15.04
N CYS A 191 -16.70 16.44 14.38
CA CYS A 191 -16.68 15.24 13.54
C CYS A 191 -16.04 14.02 14.25
N ASP A 192 -16.32 12.81 13.74
CA ASP A 192 -15.71 11.57 14.18
C ASP A 192 -14.28 11.42 13.64
N HIS A 193 -14.00 11.99 12.47
CA HIS A 193 -12.65 12.12 11.91
C HIS A 193 -12.60 13.09 10.73
N LEU A 194 -11.39 13.57 10.48
CA LEU A 194 -11.03 14.25 9.24
C LEU A 194 -10.42 13.22 8.27
N MET A 195 -10.94 13.17 7.05
CA MET A 195 -10.34 12.42 5.93
C MET A 195 -9.47 13.40 5.13
N ILE A 196 -8.16 13.36 5.34
CA ILE A 196 -7.22 14.26 4.69
C ILE A 196 -6.99 13.76 3.26
N MET A 197 -7.34 14.56 2.27
CA MET A 197 -7.09 14.29 0.85
C MET A 197 -5.60 14.49 0.55
N ALA A 198 -4.75 13.54 1.00
CA ALA A 198 -3.31 13.62 0.85
C ALA A 198 -2.84 13.22 -0.56
N TYR A 199 -3.50 13.78 -1.55
CA TYR A 199 -3.23 13.62 -2.98
C TYR A 199 -3.43 14.94 -3.72
N ASP A 200 -3.22 14.90 -5.05
CA ASP A 200 -3.16 16.10 -5.89
C ASP A 200 -2.06 17.10 -5.47
N GLU A 201 -0.90 16.55 -5.00
CA GLU A 201 0.35 17.33 -4.90
C GLU A 201 0.72 17.93 -6.26
N SER A 202 0.49 17.15 -7.32
CA SER A 202 0.43 17.62 -8.71
C SER A 202 -0.98 17.35 -9.23
N TRP A 203 -1.63 18.37 -9.78
CA TRP A 203 -3.05 18.37 -10.13
C TRP A 203 -3.29 18.55 -11.64
N ASP A 204 -4.53 18.54 -12.08
CA ASP A 204 -4.93 18.84 -13.45
C ASP A 204 -5.05 20.37 -13.63
N GLY A 205 -4.08 20.94 -14.32
CA GLY A 205 -4.07 22.39 -14.61
C GLY A 205 -2.72 22.88 -15.13
N PRO A 206 -2.71 23.98 -15.87
CA PRO A 206 -1.50 24.54 -16.50
C PRO A 206 -0.44 24.98 -15.48
N ASP A 207 -0.87 25.35 -14.27
CA ASP A 207 0.02 25.79 -13.20
C ASP A 207 0.51 24.63 -12.31
N SER A 208 0.08 23.39 -12.61
CA SER A 208 0.51 22.23 -11.85
C SER A 208 1.97 21.87 -12.16
N PRO A 209 2.81 21.70 -11.13
CA PRO A 209 4.13 21.13 -11.35
C PRO A 209 4.02 19.68 -11.82
N MET A 210 4.87 19.28 -12.77
CA MET A 210 4.98 17.88 -13.16
C MET A 210 5.60 17.07 -12.03
N GLY A 211 4.85 16.13 -11.48
CA GLY A 211 5.27 15.38 -10.30
C GLY A 211 4.29 14.31 -9.85
N PRO A 212 4.54 13.68 -8.70
CA PRO A 212 3.66 12.65 -8.16
C PRO A 212 2.30 13.23 -7.77
N VAL A 213 1.29 12.38 -7.83
CA VAL A 213 -0.04 12.67 -7.26
C VAL A 213 0.06 12.81 -5.74
N SER A 214 0.96 12.03 -5.13
CA SER A 214 1.21 12.02 -3.68
C SER A 214 2.60 11.47 -3.39
N SER A 215 3.60 12.33 -3.20
CA SER A 215 4.91 11.87 -2.72
C SER A 215 4.83 11.42 -1.27
N ILE A 216 5.77 10.56 -0.86
CA ILE A 216 5.83 10.12 0.56
C ILE A 216 5.99 11.30 1.52
N SER A 217 6.76 12.32 1.12
CA SER A 217 6.96 13.54 1.92
C SER A 217 5.69 14.37 2.05
N PHE A 218 4.94 14.54 0.96
CA PHE A 218 3.66 15.25 0.97
C PHE A 218 2.65 14.52 1.86
N PHE A 219 2.52 13.22 1.69
CA PHE A 219 1.62 12.38 2.47
C PHE A 219 1.95 12.42 3.97
N GLU A 220 3.22 12.26 4.33
CA GLU A 220 3.67 12.30 5.72
C GLU A 220 3.49 13.67 6.36
N LYS A 221 3.84 14.76 5.66
CA LYS A 221 3.66 16.12 6.15
C LYS A 221 2.19 16.50 6.32
N SER A 222 1.28 15.93 5.52
CA SER A 222 -0.16 16.12 5.68
C SER A 222 -0.67 15.55 6.99
N ILE A 223 -0.17 14.37 7.39
CA ILE A 223 -0.46 13.79 8.72
C ILE A 223 0.12 14.68 9.83
N GLN A 224 1.37 15.08 9.69
CA GLN A 224 2.06 15.93 10.66
C GLN A 224 1.36 17.28 10.85
N TYR A 225 0.87 17.87 9.76
CA TYR A 225 0.10 19.11 9.82
C TYR A 225 -1.15 18.95 10.70
N ALA A 226 -1.97 17.92 10.48
CA ALA A 226 -3.15 17.66 11.28
C ALA A 226 -2.82 17.48 12.77
N ILE A 227 -1.79 16.71 13.09
CA ILE A 227 -1.31 16.52 14.47
C ILE A 227 -0.89 17.87 15.09
N ASN A 228 -0.13 18.68 14.35
CA ASN A 228 0.36 19.99 14.80
C ASN A 228 -0.76 21.03 14.96
N GLN A 229 -1.89 20.90 14.25
CA GLN A 229 -3.08 21.69 14.48
C GLN A 229 -3.86 21.28 15.75
N GLY A 230 -3.45 20.17 16.40
CA GLY A 230 -4.09 19.68 17.61
C GLY A 230 -5.27 18.73 17.36
N VAL A 231 -5.38 18.16 16.15
CA VAL A 231 -6.38 17.13 15.87
C VAL A 231 -6.00 15.86 16.64
N PRO A 232 -6.91 15.25 17.41
CA PRO A 232 -6.66 13.96 18.05
C PRO A 232 -6.30 12.90 17.03
N LYS A 233 -5.28 12.09 17.29
CA LYS A 233 -4.77 11.09 16.34
C LYS A 233 -5.83 10.08 15.92
N GLU A 234 -6.69 9.68 16.84
CA GLU A 234 -7.83 8.79 16.60
C GLU A 234 -8.93 9.40 15.71
N LYS A 235 -8.80 10.69 15.37
CA LYS A 235 -9.67 11.42 14.44
C LYS A 235 -8.98 11.76 13.10
N ILE A 236 -7.81 11.19 12.82
CA ILE A 236 -7.08 11.43 11.57
C ILE A 236 -7.18 10.19 10.69
N VAL A 237 -7.76 10.35 9.51
CA VAL A 237 -7.76 9.42 8.39
C VAL A 237 -7.02 10.05 7.24
N VAL A 238 -6.09 9.35 6.60
CA VAL A 238 -5.29 9.90 5.50
C VAL A 238 -5.62 9.20 4.18
N GLY A 239 -5.91 9.97 3.14
CA GLY A 239 -6.38 9.49 1.84
C GLY A 239 -5.25 9.12 0.89
N LEU A 240 -5.36 7.96 0.23
CA LEU A 240 -4.48 7.50 -0.84
C LEU A 240 -5.16 7.65 -2.21
N PRO A 241 -4.42 8.04 -3.27
CA PRO A 241 -4.95 8.04 -4.63
C PRO A 241 -4.79 6.67 -5.29
N PHE A 242 -5.79 6.23 -6.07
CA PHE A 242 -5.70 5.07 -6.95
C PHE A 242 -5.66 5.49 -8.43
N TYR A 243 -5.01 6.61 -8.69
CA TYR A 243 -4.87 7.17 -10.03
C TYR A 243 -3.48 7.77 -10.23
N GLY A 244 -3.17 8.03 -11.47
CA GLY A 244 -1.98 8.76 -11.90
C GLY A 244 -2.35 10.02 -12.65
N ARG A 245 -1.33 10.82 -12.92
CA ARG A 245 -1.43 12.02 -13.74
C ARG A 245 -0.43 11.97 -14.87
N ILE A 246 -0.87 12.42 -16.07
CA ILE A 246 -0.07 12.38 -17.31
C ILE A 246 0.18 13.77 -17.83
N TRP A 247 1.38 13.99 -18.32
CA TRP A 247 1.80 15.19 -19.04
C TRP A 247 2.35 14.82 -20.39
N LYS A 248 2.07 15.65 -21.39
CA LYS A 248 2.83 15.65 -22.64
C LYS A 248 4.02 16.59 -22.47
N THR A 249 5.22 16.13 -22.81
CA THR A 249 6.47 16.88 -22.58
C THR A 249 6.97 17.63 -23.79
N ASP A 250 6.36 17.41 -24.96
CA ASP A 250 6.73 18.01 -26.25
C ASP A 250 5.51 18.43 -27.07
N GLY A 251 5.18 19.71 -27.05
CA GLY A 251 4.14 20.29 -27.88
C GLY A 251 2.69 19.97 -27.46
N PRO A 252 1.71 20.48 -28.21
CA PRO A 252 0.30 20.34 -27.88
C PRO A 252 -0.22 18.93 -28.14
N THR A 253 -1.30 18.58 -27.45
CA THR A 253 -2.01 17.30 -27.64
C THR A 253 -2.94 17.34 -28.83
N THR A 254 -4.05 18.04 -28.72
CA THR A 254 -5.01 18.31 -29.81
C THR A 254 -5.43 19.77 -29.74
N GLU A 255 -5.83 20.38 -30.87
CA GLU A 255 -6.40 21.73 -30.89
C GLU A 255 -5.55 22.79 -30.13
N ASN A 256 -4.23 22.66 -30.19
CA ASN A 256 -3.25 23.51 -29.53
C ASN A 256 -3.34 23.49 -27.97
N ARG A 257 -3.98 22.49 -27.38
CA ARG A 257 -3.97 22.30 -25.93
C ARG A 257 -2.86 21.38 -25.48
N ASN A 258 -2.18 21.75 -24.41
CA ASN A 258 -1.24 20.87 -23.70
C ASN A 258 -1.99 20.02 -22.68
N ILE A 259 -1.47 18.82 -22.41
CA ILE A 259 -1.91 18.01 -21.29
C ILE A 259 -1.03 18.34 -20.10
N HIS A 260 -1.67 18.81 -19.03
CA HIS A 260 -1.05 19.18 -17.78
C HIS A 260 -1.75 18.43 -16.63
N GLY A 261 -1.25 17.22 -16.32
CA GLY A 261 -1.77 16.46 -15.18
C GLY A 261 -3.12 15.78 -15.40
N LEU A 262 -3.48 15.43 -16.64
CA LEU A 262 -4.70 14.68 -16.89
C LEU A 262 -4.75 13.40 -16.06
N GLY A 263 -5.85 13.19 -15.33
CA GLY A 263 -6.05 12.02 -14.48
C GLY A 263 -6.31 10.74 -15.29
N LEU A 264 -5.71 9.63 -14.84
CA LEU A 264 -6.06 8.30 -15.34
C LEU A 264 -6.00 7.25 -14.22
N SER A 265 -6.96 6.31 -14.21
CA SER A 265 -6.99 5.24 -13.21
C SER A 265 -5.75 4.36 -13.28
N SER A 266 -5.33 3.80 -12.15
CA SER A 266 -4.17 2.90 -12.09
C SER A 266 -4.30 1.71 -13.02
N THR A 267 -5.53 1.23 -13.26
CA THR A 267 -5.82 0.13 -14.19
C THR A 267 -5.47 0.42 -15.66
N ARG A 268 -5.43 1.70 -16.05
CA ARG A 268 -5.15 2.12 -17.44
C ARG A 268 -3.68 2.37 -17.71
N ILE A 269 -2.85 2.51 -16.66
CA ILE A 269 -1.44 2.88 -16.80
C ILE A 269 -0.63 1.76 -17.44
N GLY A 270 -0.70 0.55 -16.92
CA GLY A 270 0.01 -0.62 -17.46
C GLY A 270 -0.27 -0.84 -18.96
N PRO A 271 -1.55 -0.90 -19.38
CA PRO A 271 -1.91 -1.06 -20.80
C PRO A 271 -1.33 0.01 -21.74
N VAL A 272 -1.38 1.30 -21.38
CA VAL A 272 -0.83 2.37 -22.24
C VAL A 272 0.69 2.31 -22.31
N VAL A 273 1.35 2.07 -21.19
CA VAL A 273 2.81 1.94 -21.12
C VAL A 273 3.29 0.76 -21.96
N SER A 274 2.63 -0.41 -21.83
CA SER A 274 2.96 -1.60 -22.61
C SER A 274 2.73 -1.42 -24.10
N LYS A 275 1.62 -0.76 -24.49
CA LYS A 275 1.29 -0.50 -25.91
C LYS A 275 2.40 0.26 -26.63
N TYR A 276 3.07 1.17 -25.97
CA TYR A 276 4.12 2.02 -26.54
C TYR A 276 5.52 1.65 -26.08
N ASN A 277 5.75 0.44 -25.57
CA ASN A 277 7.03 -0.03 -25.04
C ASN A 277 7.67 0.95 -24.05
N GLY A 278 6.84 1.59 -23.23
CA GLY A 278 7.26 2.59 -22.27
C GLY A 278 8.10 1.98 -21.14
N LYS A 279 8.85 2.84 -20.47
CA LYS A 279 9.71 2.46 -19.35
C LYS A 279 9.12 2.95 -18.04
N ILE A 280 8.96 2.03 -17.09
CA ILE A 280 8.61 2.34 -15.70
C ILE A 280 9.89 2.47 -14.88
N THR A 281 10.00 3.55 -14.12
CA THR A 281 11.08 3.80 -13.15
C THR A 281 10.47 4.16 -11.79
N PHE A 282 11.30 4.21 -10.75
CA PHE A 282 10.85 4.55 -9.40
C PHE A 282 11.75 5.66 -8.84
N ASP A 283 11.13 6.77 -8.42
CA ASP A 283 11.84 7.85 -7.73
C ASP A 283 11.97 7.51 -6.25
N GLU A 284 13.20 7.22 -5.82
CA GLU A 284 13.50 6.79 -4.44
C GLU A 284 13.24 7.89 -3.41
N LYS A 285 13.41 9.16 -3.76
CA LYS A 285 13.20 10.29 -2.84
C LYS A 285 11.70 10.57 -2.66
N LYS A 286 10.96 10.53 -3.76
CA LYS A 286 9.51 10.75 -3.75
C LYS A 286 8.72 9.49 -3.38
N GLN A 287 9.36 8.31 -3.44
CA GLN A 287 8.72 7.00 -3.27
C GLN A 287 7.51 6.84 -4.18
N SER A 288 7.65 7.24 -5.44
CA SER A 288 6.59 7.19 -6.44
C SER A 288 7.12 6.64 -7.76
N PRO A 289 6.37 5.78 -8.45
CA PRO A 289 6.72 5.32 -9.79
C PRO A 289 6.43 6.38 -10.85
N THR A 290 7.23 6.34 -11.91
CA THR A 290 7.00 7.09 -13.15
C THR A 290 7.00 6.15 -14.34
N ALA A 291 6.24 6.51 -15.38
CA ALA A 291 6.27 5.83 -16.66
C ALA A 291 6.49 6.85 -17.77
N ALA A 292 7.44 6.59 -18.64
CA ALA A 292 7.71 7.41 -19.82
C ALA A 292 7.48 6.59 -21.09
N PHE A 293 6.81 7.17 -22.07
CA PHE A 293 6.57 6.55 -23.38
C PHE A 293 6.42 7.59 -24.49
N THR A 294 6.55 7.14 -25.72
CA THR A 294 6.38 7.97 -26.93
C THR A 294 5.27 7.41 -27.79
N ILE A 295 4.29 8.22 -28.14
CA ILE A 295 3.32 7.89 -29.18
C ILE A 295 3.99 8.20 -30.53
N PRO A 296 4.14 7.22 -31.43
CA PRO A 296 4.80 7.42 -32.71
C PRO A 296 4.08 8.43 -33.60
N LYS A 297 4.83 8.97 -34.58
CA LYS A 297 4.30 9.88 -35.59
C LYS A 297 3.05 9.28 -36.28
N ASP A 298 2.07 10.12 -36.53
CA ASP A 298 0.80 9.77 -37.18
C ASP A 298 -0.07 8.79 -36.37
N GLN A 299 0.25 8.55 -35.06
CA GLN A 299 -0.55 7.76 -34.14
C GLN A 299 -1.17 8.61 -33.06
N TYR A 300 -2.19 8.06 -32.41
CA TYR A 300 -2.86 8.68 -31.26
C TYR A 300 -3.38 7.62 -30.29
N HIS A 301 -3.72 8.08 -29.07
CA HIS A 301 -4.32 7.26 -28.03
C HIS A 301 -5.43 8.04 -27.31
N PHE A 302 -6.50 7.35 -26.86
CA PHE A 302 -7.54 7.97 -26.08
C PHE A 302 -7.43 7.59 -24.59
N ILE A 303 -7.48 8.59 -23.71
CA ILE A 303 -7.73 8.42 -22.29
C ILE A 303 -9.09 9.06 -22.00
N GLY A 304 -10.13 8.23 -21.75
CA GLY A 304 -11.51 8.73 -21.73
C GLY A 304 -11.85 9.38 -23.07
N ASN A 305 -12.30 10.62 -23.02
CA ASN A 305 -12.61 11.43 -24.21
C ASN A 305 -11.42 12.28 -24.70
N THR A 306 -10.28 12.21 -24.01
CA THR A 306 -9.11 13.02 -24.38
C THR A 306 -8.21 12.27 -25.34
N LYS A 307 -7.99 12.85 -26.53
CA LYS A 307 -7.08 12.32 -27.54
C LYS A 307 -5.65 12.77 -27.24
N LEU A 308 -4.76 11.81 -27.01
CA LEU A 308 -3.32 12.02 -26.96
C LEU A 308 -2.75 11.92 -28.38
N THR A 309 -2.04 12.95 -28.82
CA THR A 309 -1.37 12.96 -30.15
C THR A 309 0.01 12.32 -30.06
N GLU A 310 0.69 12.20 -31.20
CA GLU A 310 2.11 11.84 -31.27
C GLU A 310 2.98 12.69 -30.32
N GLY A 311 4.06 12.13 -29.79
CA GLY A 311 5.01 12.83 -28.91
C GLY A 311 5.32 12.10 -27.61
N ASN A 312 6.03 12.76 -26.72
CA ASN A 312 6.58 12.19 -25.50
C ASN A 312 5.67 12.48 -24.30
N TYR A 313 5.45 11.45 -23.49
CA TYR A 313 4.58 11.49 -22.32
C TYR A 313 5.28 10.96 -21.07
N ILE A 314 4.94 11.54 -19.93
CA ILE A 314 5.31 11.04 -18.61
C ILE A 314 4.07 10.89 -17.73
N ILE A 315 3.98 9.79 -17.02
CA ILE A 315 2.95 9.54 -16.00
C ILE A 315 3.62 9.42 -14.64
N TRP A 316 3.08 10.10 -13.63
CA TRP A 316 3.35 9.83 -12.23
C TRP A 316 2.13 9.12 -11.63
N PHE A 317 2.34 8.06 -10.84
CA PHE A 317 1.23 7.23 -10.38
C PHE A 317 1.55 6.51 -9.05
N GLU A 318 0.63 5.66 -8.61
CA GLU A 318 0.85 4.76 -7.47
C GLU A 318 0.97 3.31 -7.97
N ASN A 319 1.86 2.56 -7.32
CA ASN A 319 1.98 1.11 -7.48
C ASN A 319 2.07 0.43 -6.10
N GLU A 320 2.17 -0.89 -6.07
CA GLU A 320 2.30 -1.66 -4.84
C GLU A 320 3.39 -1.09 -3.91
N ARG A 321 4.57 -0.76 -4.44
CA ARG A 321 5.69 -0.26 -3.65
C ARG A 321 5.38 1.08 -2.98
N SER A 322 4.83 2.03 -3.72
CA SER A 322 4.50 3.36 -3.20
C SER A 322 3.33 3.34 -2.23
N ILE A 323 2.30 2.52 -2.51
CA ILE A 323 1.16 2.32 -1.60
C ILE A 323 1.64 1.69 -0.29
N LYS A 324 2.44 0.63 -0.34
CA LYS A 324 3.02 -0.01 0.85
C LYS A 324 3.84 0.97 1.71
N ALA A 325 4.62 1.86 1.09
CA ALA A 325 5.36 2.89 1.81
C ALA A 325 4.43 3.83 2.59
N LYS A 326 3.29 4.22 2.01
CA LYS A 326 2.29 5.08 2.65
C LYS A 326 1.49 4.35 3.74
N LEU A 327 1.13 3.09 3.53
CA LEU A 327 0.37 2.27 4.49
C LEU A 327 1.09 2.04 5.83
N ARG A 328 2.40 2.26 5.91
CA ARG A 328 3.16 2.20 7.16
C ARG A 328 2.94 3.42 8.05
N LEU A 329 2.56 4.57 7.48
CA LEU A 329 2.51 5.84 8.20
C LEU A 329 1.36 5.92 9.22
N PRO A 330 0.15 5.37 8.98
CA PRO A 330 -0.90 5.34 9.98
C PRO A 330 -0.45 4.73 11.32
N MET A 331 0.21 3.58 11.28
CA MET A 331 0.77 2.94 12.48
C MET A 331 1.93 3.73 13.10
N LYS A 332 2.84 4.26 12.25
CA LYS A 332 3.97 5.09 12.70
C LYS A 332 3.52 6.29 13.53
N TYR A 333 2.43 6.95 13.12
CA TYR A 333 1.90 8.13 13.80
C TYR A 333 0.80 7.82 14.82
N GLY A 334 0.29 6.58 14.85
CA GLY A 334 -0.81 6.17 15.72
C GLY A 334 -2.13 6.85 15.35
N ILE A 335 -2.37 7.10 14.06
CA ILE A 335 -3.61 7.71 13.57
C ILE A 335 -4.70 6.66 13.33
N LYS A 336 -5.96 7.10 13.14
CA LYS A 336 -7.13 6.23 12.97
C LYS A 336 -6.99 5.24 11.82
N GLY A 337 -6.46 5.67 10.67
CA GLY A 337 -6.32 4.80 9.52
C GLY A 337 -6.26 5.54 8.18
N THR A 338 -6.83 4.92 7.15
CA THR A 338 -6.77 5.39 5.76
C THR A 338 -8.13 5.56 5.12
N GLY A 339 -8.16 6.40 4.08
CA GLY A 339 -9.18 6.44 3.06
C GLY A 339 -8.56 6.31 1.68
N SER A 340 -9.37 6.11 0.64
CA SER A 340 -8.85 6.05 -0.74
C SER A 340 -9.82 6.67 -1.76
N TRP A 341 -9.27 7.41 -2.70
CA TRP A 341 -9.96 7.93 -3.89
C TRP A 341 -9.46 7.17 -5.12
N ALA A 342 -10.23 6.29 -5.72
CA ALA A 342 -11.51 5.75 -5.31
C ALA A 342 -11.59 4.31 -5.81
N LEU A 343 -12.56 3.52 -5.35
CA LEU A 343 -12.82 2.18 -5.90
C LEU A 343 -13.05 2.26 -7.41
N PHE A 344 -12.75 1.15 -8.13
CA PHE A 344 -12.74 1.04 -9.58
C PHE A 344 -11.47 1.59 -10.26
N HIS A 345 -10.65 2.33 -9.53
CA HIS A 345 -9.40 2.89 -10.05
C HIS A 345 -8.15 2.12 -9.64
N GLU A 346 -8.21 1.33 -8.56
CA GLU A 346 -7.11 0.53 -8.04
C GLU A 346 -6.75 -0.64 -8.94
N THR A 347 -5.50 -1.08 -8.89
CA THR A 347 -5.10 -2.34 -9.55
C THR A 347 -5.67 -3.54 -8.81
N PRO A 348 -5.98 -4.68 -9.51
CA PRO A 348 -6.64 -5.84 -8.91
C PRO A 348 -5.90 -6.46 -7.72
N ASP A 349 -4.58 -6.30 -7.64
CA ASP A 349 -3.70 -6.81 -6.59
C ASP A 349 -3.61 -5.90 -5.37
N THR A 350 -4.10 -4.66 -5.44
CA THR A 350 -4.02 -3.68 -4.34
C THR A 350 -4.56 -4.25 -3.02
N TRP A 351 -5.68 -4.93 -3.06
CA TRP A 351 -6.34 -5.45 -1.87
C TRP A 351 -5.74 -6.74 -1.32
N ASP A 352 -4.76 -7.36 -2.01
CA ASP A 352 -4.03 -8.52 -1.51
C ASP A 352 -3.11 -8.16 -0.34
N TYR A 353 -2.55 -6.96 -0.38
CA TYR A 353 -1.61 -6.49 0.63
C TYR A 353 -2.12 -5.34 1.49
N TYR A 354 -3.16 -4.61 1.07
CA TYR A 354 -3.55 -3.33 1.68
C TYR A 354 -3.82 -3.46 3.19
N SER A 355 -4.76 -4.32 3.57
CA SER A 355 -5.12 -4.51 4.99
C SER A 355 -3.95 -5.05 5.82
N LEU A 356 -3.16 -5.97 5.26
CA LEU A 356 -1.98 -6.51 5.94
C LEU A 356 -0.97 -5.41 6.27
N TRP A 357 -0.64 -4.59 5.28
CA TRP A 357 0.34 -3.51 5.44
C TRP A 357 -0.16 -2.37 6.32
N LEU A 358 -1.43 -2.01 6.21
CA LEU A 358 -2.07 -1.02 7.08
C LEU A 358 -1.98 -1.42 8.56
N ASN A 359 -2.11 -2.73 8.86
CA ASN A 359 -2.08 -3.27 10.21
C ASN A 359 -0.69 -3.80 10.63
N SER A 360 0.36 -3.45 9.90
CA SER A 360 1.75 -3.90 10.16
C SER A 360 1.90 -5.42 10.24
N GLN A 361 1.04 -6.17 9.55
CA GLN A 361 1.14 -7.63 9.48
C GLN A 361 2.03 -8.12 8.33
N PHE A 362 2.34 -7.27 7.38
CA PHE A 362 3.12 -7.44 6.14
C PHE A 362 2.93 -8.76 5.37
N PHE A 363 2.73 -9.89 6.06
CA PHE A 363 2.51 -11.21 5.46
C PHE A 363 1.47 -12.00 6.26
N ALA A 364 0.60 -12.73 5.56
CA ALA A 364 -0.50 -13.47 6.15
C ALA A 364 -0.04 -14.74 6.91
N ASP A 365 1.11 -15.30 6.55
CA ASP A 365 1.63 -16.58 7.03
C ASP A 365 2.59 -16.46 8.23
N ILE A 366 2.80 -15.25 8.76
CA ILE A 366 3.71 -15.05 9.91
C ILE A 366 3.07 -15.33 11.26
N SER A 367 1.75 -15.43 11.34
CA SER A 367 1.02 -15.69 12.60
C SER A 367 1.42 -17.02 13.27
N ALA A 368 1.84 -18.02 12.50
CA ALA A 368 2.38 -19.28 13.01
C ALA A 368 3.81 -19.17 13.63
N PHE A 369 4.45 -17.99 13.46
CA PHE A 369 5.81 -17.69 13.94
C PHE A 369 5.84 -16.40 14.78
N PRO A 370 5.05 -16.29 15.85
CA PRO A 370 4.90 -15.03 16.59
C PRO A 370 6.22 -14.52 17.16
N TRP A 371 7.17 -15.41 17.47
CA TRP A 371 8.51 -15.07 17.95
C TRP A 371 9.36 -14.34 16.89
N ALA A 372 9.06 -14.53 15.60
CA ALA A 372 9.81 -13.95 14.49
C ALA A 372 9.11 -12.75 13.85
N GLN A 373 7.85 -12.48 14.18
CA GLN A 373 7.03 -11.45 13.53
C GLN A 373 7.75 -10.11 13.47
N ASP A 374 8.13 -9.56 14.62
CA ASP A 374 8.83 -8.28 14.72
C ASP A 374 10.17 -8.25 13.95
N SER A 375 10.85 -9.40 13.84
CA SER A 375 12.08 -9.52 13.05
C SER A 375 11.80 -9.56 11.55
N ILE A 376 10.74 -10.26 11.13
CA ILE A 376 10.30 -10.31 9.72
C ILE A 376 9.87 -8.93 9.26
N ASP A 377 9.10 -8.21 10.08
CA ASP A 377 8.67 -6.86 9.81
C ASP A 377 9.86 -5.91 9.66
N HIS A 378 10.84 -6.00 10.56
CA HIS A 378 12.05 -5.19 10.53
C HIS A 378 12.86 -5.41 9.24
N VAL A 379 13.20 -6.65 8.89
CA VAL A 379 14.00 -6.92 7.68
C VAL A 379 13.27 -6.63 6.38
N SER A 380 11.94 -6.71 6.40
CA SER A 380 11.09 -6.33 5.27
C SER A 380 11.02 -4.82 5.09
N GLN A 381 10.91 -4.06 6.20
CA GLN A 381 10.98 -2.60 6.18
C GLN A 381 12.33 -2.06 5.67
N LYS A 382 13.42 -2.72 6.07
CA LYS A 382 14.77 -2.42 5.59
C LYS A 382 14.97 -2.81 4.11
N GLY A 383 14.07 -3.58 3.50
CA GLY A 383 14.23 -4.12 2.16
C GLY A 383 15.25 -5.26 2.06
N TRP A 384 15.78 -5.73 3.18
CA TRP A 384 16.79 -6.79 3.23
C TRP A 384 16.23 -8.15 2.81
N MET A 385 15.04 -8.48 3.33
CA MET A 385 14.31 -9.68 2.95
C MET A 385 12.94 -9.31 2.39
N GLN A 386 12.57 -9.96 1.31
CA GLN A 386 11.26 -9.83 0.68
C GLN A 386 10.42 -11.08 0.94
N GLY A 387 9.11 -10.97 0.77
CA GLY A 387 8.21 -12.13 0.76
C GLY A 387 8.53 -13.10 -0.39
N THR A 388 8.01 -14.30 -0.31
CA THR A 388 7.98 -15.26 -1.43
C THR A 388 6.83 -14.95 -2.39
N SER A 389 5.87 -14.14 -1.91
CA SER A 389 4.83 -13.49 -2.70
C SER A 389 4.46 -12.15 -2.05
N ASN A 390 3.49 -11.44 -2.61
CA ASN A 390 2.99 -10.18 -2.06
C ASN A 390 2.36 -10.31 -0.66
N THR A 391 1.94 -11.53 -0.28
CA THR A 391 1.21 -11.80 0.97
C THR A 391 1.82 -12.90 1.82
N THR A 392 2.90 -13.56 1.37
CA THR A 392 3.55 -14.65 2.10
C THR A 392 5.04 -14.38 2.28
N PHE A 393 5.55 -14.68 3.47
CA PHE A 393 6.98 -14.63 3.79
C PHE A 393 7.62 -16.00 3.75
N SER A 394 6.84 -17.05 3.94
CA SER A 394 7.27 -18.46 4.08
C SER A 394 8.30 -18.65 5.20
N PRO A 395 7.98 -18.25 6.46
CA PRO A 395 8.95 -18.17 7.55
C PRO A 395 9.63 -19.50 7.87
N GLY A 396 8.91 -20.62 7.75
CA GLY A 396 9.43 -21.97 7.98
C GLY A 396 10.23 -22.54 6.81
N ALA A 397 10.20 -21.91 5.64
CA ALA A 397 10.91 -22.44 4.47
C ALA A 397 12.44 -22.38 4.66
N PRO A 398 13.17 -23.46 4.27
CA PRO A 398 14.63 -23.45 4.29
C PRO A 398 15.17 -22.39 3.34
N LEU A 399 16.24 -21.71 3.76
CA LEU A 399 16.98 -20.81 2.87
C LEU A 399 17.92 -21.61 1.98
N THR A 400 18.00 -21.21 0.71
CA THR A 400 19.08 -21.67 -0.16
C THR A 400 20.32 -20.78 -0.01
N ARG A 401 21.48 -21.29 -0.42
CA ARG A 401 22.73 -20.53 -0.43
C ARG A 401 22.62 -19.27 -1.31
N ALA A 402 21.94 -19.38 -2.46
CA ALA A 402 21.68 -18.23 -3.33
C ALA A 402 20.83 -17.17 -2.64
N GLN A 403 19.75 -17.55 -1.97
CA GLN A 403 18.91 -16.62 -1.22
C GLN A 403 19.69 -15.93 -0.10
N GLY A 404 20.54 -16.67 0.62
CA GLY A 404 21.43 -16.10 1.64
C GLY A 404 22.35 -15.01 1.07
N ALA A 405 23.01 -15.27 -0.07
CA ALA A 405 23.88 -14.31 -0.73
C ALA A 405 23.13 -13.04 -1.15
N VAL A 406 21.94 -13.17 -1.76
CA VAL A 406 21.11 -12.01 -2.17
C VAL A 406 20.69 -11.15 -0.98
N ILE A 407 20.23 -11.76 0.11
CA ILE A 407 19.80 -11.08 1.32
C ILE A 407 20.96 -10.26 1.91
N LEU A 408 22.15 -10.85 1.99
CA LEU A 408 23.33 -10.18 2.55
C LEU A 408 23.84 -9.05 1.66
N VAL A 409 23.85 -9.23 0.33
CA VAL A 409 24.23 -8.16 -0.62
C VAL A 409 23.29 -6.96 -0.48
N ARG A 410 21.97 -7.20 -0.32
CA ARG A 410 20.99 -6.15 -0.07
C ARG A 410 21.23 -5.45 1.28
N ALA A 411 21.40 -6.21 2.35
CA ALA A 411 21.60 -5.66 3.69
C ALA A 411 22.85 -4.78 3.78
N LEU A 412 23.85 -5.06 2.96
CA LEU A 412 25.09 -4.31 2.87
C LEU A 412 25.06 -3.16 1.83
N GLY A 413 23.92 -2.91 1.18
CA GLY A 413 23.77 -1.84 0.18
C GLY A 413 24.61 -2.05 -1.08
N LYS A 414 24.90 -3.32 -1.44
CA LYS A 414 25.77 -3.68 -2.57
C LYS A 414 25.03 -4.14 -3.83
N GLU A 415 23.72 -3.90 -3.94
CA GLU A 415 22.91 -4.33 -5.10
C GLU A 415 23.36 -3.68 -6.41
N LYS A 416 23.95 -2.48 -6.33
CA LYS A 416 24.47 -1.77 -7.51
C LYS A 416 25.89 -2.19 -7.91
N TYR A 417 26.55 -2.98 -7.08
CA TYR A 417 27.90 -3.49 -7.38
C TYR A 417 27.84 -4.42 -8.60
N VAL A 418 28.78 -4.27 -9.51
CA VAL A 418 28.93 -5.13 -10.68
C VAL A 418 30.22 -5.92 -10.53
N PRO A 419 30.17 -7.26 -10.39
CA PRO A 419 31.37 -8.08 -10.27
C PRO A 419 32.21 -8.00 -11.54
N LYS A 420 33.52 -7.92 -11.38
CA LYS A 420 34.48 -7.87 -12.48
C LYS A 420 34.73 -9.26 -13.10
N ILE A 421 34.63 -10.30 -12.28
CA ILE A 421 34.92 -11.67 -12.67
C ILE A 421 33.79 -12.60 -12.21
N TYR A 422 33.23 -13.34 -13.14
CA TYR A 422 32.28 -14.42 -12.90
C TYR A 422 33.06 -15.74 -12.85
N LYS A 423 33.13 -16.35 -11.68
CA LYS A 423 34.02 -17.50 -11.42
C LYS A 423 33.29 -18.83 -11.26
N PHE A 424 32.06 -18.81 -10.74
CA PHE A 424 31.33 -20.04 -10.50
C PHE A 424 30.63 -20.55 -11.77
N ASN A 425 30.83 -21.82 -12.09
CA ASN A 425 30.33 -22.43 -13.33
C ASN A 425 28.86 -22.85 -13.24
N ASP A 426 28.38 -23.13 -12.04
CA ASP A 426 27.05 -23.70 -11.77
C ASP A 426 25.97 -22.62 -11.54
N ILE A 427 26.31 -21.34 -11.72
CA ILE A 427 25.37 -20.23 -11.57
C ILE A 427 25.14 -19.45 -12.87
N THR A 428 25.68 -19.92 -13.99
CA THR A 428 25.49 -19.26 -15.30
C THR A 428 23.99 -19.24 -15.65
N GLY A 429 23.43 -18.04 -15.84
CA GLY A 429 22.00 -17.84 -16.09
C GLY A 429 21.09 -18.02 -14.86
N HIS A 430 21.66 -18.28 -13.68
CA HIS A 430 20.89 -18.33 -12.44
C HIS A 430 20.41 -16.92 -12.03
N TRP A 431 19.19 -16.81 -11.53
CA TRP A 431 18.56 -15.53 -11.16
C TRP A 431 19.37 -14.68 -10.16
N ALA A 432 20.19 -15.30 -9.32
CA ALA A 432 21.06 -14.65 -8.33
C ALA A 432 22.54 -14.60 -8.75
N GLN A 433 22.86 -14.84 -10.02
CA GLN A 433 24.25 -14.94 -10.50
C GLN A 433 25.06 -13.70 -10.12
N LYS A 434 24.52 -12.51 -10.33
CA LYS A 434 25.18 -11.23 -10.04
C LYS A 434 25.48 -11.10 -8.54
N GLU A 435 24.50 -11.34 -7.69
CA GLU A 435 24.65 -11.19 -6.24
C GLU A 435 25.59 -12.23 -5.64
N ILE A 436 25.57 -13.46 -6.12
CA ILE A 436 26.50 -14.51 -5.69
C ILE A 436 27.95 -14.10 -6.02
N GLU A 437 28.21 -13.63 -7.25
CA GLU A 437 29.55 -13.20 -7.64
C GLU A 437 29.97 -11.90 -6.94
N THR A 438 29.01 -11.00 -6.67
CA THR A 438 29.24 -9.83 -5.83
C THR A 438 29.71 -10.26 -4.43
N ALA A 439 28.98 -11.17 -3.79
CA ALA A 439 29.35 -11.67 -2.46
C ALA A 439 30.69 -12.40 -2.45
N ARG A 440 31.04 -13.14 -3.52
CA ARG A 440 32.33 -13.79 -3.69
C ARG A 440 33.46 -12.75 -3.83
N GLU A 441 33.30 -11.78 -4.72
CA GLU A 441 34.35 -10.80 -5.01
C GLU A 441 34.63 -9.91 -3.79
N LEU A 442 33.60 -9.63 -2.98
CA LEU A 442 33.76 -8.91 -1.72
C LEU A 442 34.24 -9.79 -0.55
N GLY A 443 34.50 -11.09 -0.80
CA GLY A 443 35.04 -12.01 0.20
C GLY A 443 34.01 -12.47 1.26
N TYR A 444 32.72 -12.35 0.99
CA TYR A 444 31.66 -12.73 1.93
C TYR A 444 31.37 -14.23 1.87
N VAL A 445 31.34 -14.80 0.66
CA VAL A 445 31.06 -16.23 0.44
C VAL A 445 32.18 -16.94 -0.29
N ASN A 446 32.30 -18.23 0.01
CA ASN A 446 33.19 -19.16 -0.69
C ASN A 446 32.38 -20.21 -1.45
N GLY A 447 32.97 -20.78 -2.49
CA GLY A 447 32.42 -21.94 -3.20
C GLY A 447 32.61 -23.26 -2.44
N LYS A 448 32.05 -24.33 -3.01
CA LYS A 448 32.18 -25.73 -2.53
C LYS A 448 33.38 -26.49 -3.15
N GLY A 449 34.26 -25.77 -3.86
CA GLY A 449 35.37 -26.36 -4.64
C GLY A 449 35.05 -26.43 -6.13
N LEU A 450 36.06 -26.69 -6.97
CA LEU A 450 35.94 -26.83 -8.43
C LEU A 450 35.16 -25.71 -9.14
N ASN A 451 35.24 -24.46 -8.61
CA ASN A 451 34.48 -23.31 -9.09
C ASN A 451 32.95 -23.52 -9.06
N GLN A 452 32.44 -24.22 -8.07
CA GLN A 452 31.01 -24.43 -7.84
C GLN A 452 30.57 -23.68 -6.58
N PHE A 453 29.37 -23.08 -6.64
CA PHE A 453 28.73 -22.40 -5.51
C PHE A 453 27.64 -23.25 -4.85
N ASP A 454 26.97 -24.10 -5.63
CA ASP A 454 25.80 -24.89 -5.23
C ASP A 454 24.62 -24.00 -4.78
N PRO A 455 24.06 -23.18 -5.70
CA PRO A 455 23.12 -22.10 -5.37
C PRO A 455 21.82 -22.58 -4.72
N ASN A 456 21.36 -23.77 -5.10
CA ASN A 456 20.08 -24.33 -4.65
C ASN A 456 20.20 -25.20 -3.38
N ALA A 457 21.41 -25.49 -2.92
CA ALA A 457 21.60 -26.23 -1.68
C ALA A 457 21.08 -25.46 -0.47
N PRO A 458 20.53 -26.15 0.55
CA PRO A 458 20.14 -25.51 1.80
C PRO A 458 21.33 -24.84 2.50
N LEU A 459 21.13 -23.62 2.99
CA LEU A 459 22.15 -22.88 3.74
C LEU A 459 22.21 -23.40 5.19
N GLN A 460 23.33 -24.03 5.54
CA GLN A 460 23.53 -24.55 6.90
C GLN A 460 23.77 -23.43 7.91
N ARG A 461 23.45 -23.69 9.18
CA ARG A 461 23.66 -22.74 10.28
C ARG A 461 25.13 -22.34 10.43
N GLN A 462 26.05 -23.28 10.32
CA GLN A 462 27.49 -23.00 10.36
C GLN A 462 27.98 -22.18 9.15
N GLU A 463 27.43 -22.42 7.96
CA GLU A 463 27.79 -21.66 6.77
C GLU A 463 27.35 -20.19 6.91
N LEU A 464 26.13 -19.97 7.41
CA LEU A 464 25.62 -18.63 7.69
C LEU A 464 26.49 -17.91 8.73
N ALA A 465 26.87 -18.59 9.81
CA ALA A 465 27.77 -18.02 10.82
C ALA A 465 29.13 -17.64 10.20
N GLN A 466 29.71 -18.50 9.37
CA GLN A 466 30.99 -18.21 8.72
C GLN A 466 30.90 -17.04 7.74
N ILE A 467 29.80 -16.92 6.98
CA ILE A 467 29.58 -15.80 6.07
C ILE A 467 29.53 -14.46 6.87
N LEU A 468 28.78 -14.42 7.95
CA LEU A 468 28.70 -13.22 8.80
C LEU A 468 30.04 -12.88 9.44
N TYR A 469 30.76 -13.88 9.89
CA TYR A 469 32.11 -13.70 10.42
C TYR A 469 33.06 -13.09 9.36
N ASN A 470 33.01 -13.59 8.11
CA ASN A 470 33.80 -13.04 7.00
C ASN A 470 33.46 -11.57 6.68
N ILE A 471 32.18 -11.20 6.78
CA ILE A 471 31.69 -9.82 6.53
C ILE A 471 32.19 -8.86 7.60
N PHE A 472 32.00 -9.21 8.87
CA PHE A 472 32.21 -8.27 9.99
C PHE A 472 33.58 -8.38 10.63
N LYS A 473 34.27 -9.51 10.46
CA LYS A 473 35.65 -9.76 10.95
C LYS A 473 35.81 -9.43 12.43
N TYR A 474 34.88 -9.88 13.25
CA TYR A 474 34.95 -9.68 14.70
C TYR A 474 36.23 -10.31 15.28
N PRO A 475 36.87 -9.70 16.27
CA PRO A 475 38.06 -10.27 16.90
C PRO A 475 37.68 -11.57 17.63
N ILE A 476 38.51 -12.61 17.45
CA ILE A 476 38.39 -13.88 18.20
C ILE A 476 38.81 -13.59 19.64
N GLN A 477 37.98 -14.03 20.57
CA GLN A 477 38.27 -13.97 22.00
C GLN A 477 38.34 -15.40 22.54
N ASP A 478 39.26 -15.65 23.48
CA ASP A 478 39.38 -16.97 24.13
C ASP A 478 38.26 -17.10 25.20
N ILE A 479 37.15 -17.67 24.81
CA ILE A 479 35.94 -17.76 25.63
C ILE A 479 35.42 -19.18 25.63
N GLU A 480 34.71 -19.53 26.71
CA GLU A 480 34.09 -20.83 26.92
C GLU A 480 33.06 -21.14 25.83
N ASN A 481 33.16 -22.34 25.26
CA ASN A 481 32.24 -22.82 24.25
C ASN A 481 30.90 -23.22 24.89
N PRO A 482 29.78 -22.55 24.56
CA PRO A 482 28.48 -22.88 25.14
C PRO A 482 27.79 -24.09 24.48
N PHE A 483 28.40 -24.66 23.41
CA PHE A 483 27.76 -25.69 22.61
C PHE A 483 28.52 -27.03 22.65
N ARG A 484 27.88 -28.08 23.14
CA ARG A 484 28.49 -29.40 23.28
C ARG A 484 28.83 -30.10 21.93
N ASP A 485 28.18 -29.68 20.82
CA ASP A 485 28.39 -30.23 19.46
C ASP A 485 29.33 -29.40 18.57
N MET A 486 29.91 -28.30 19.11
CA MET A 486 30.92 -27.51 18.42
C MET A 486 32.31 -27.88 18.94
N LYS A 487 33.09 -28.58 18.13
CA LYS A 487 34.46 -28.95 18.46
C LYS A 487 35.45 -27.91 17.90
N LYS A 488 36.61 -27.71 18.55
CA LYS A 488 37.63 -26.73 18.16
C LYS A 488 38.22 -26.96 16.78
N ASP A 489 38.22 -28.20 16.32
CA ASP A 489 38.73 -28.61 14.98
C ASP A 489 37.71 -28.36 13.84
N ARG A 490 36.50 -27.95 14.16
CA ARG A 490 35.48 -27.64 13.14
C ARG A 490 35.82 -26.31 12.45
N TRP A 491 35.80 -26.31 11.13
CA TRP A 491 36.15 -25.15 10.30
C TRP A 491 35.36 -23.88 10.62
N SER A 492 34.16 -24.01 11.15
CA SER A 492 33.26 -22.91 11.52
C SER A 492 33.31 -22.54 13.02
N TYR A 493 34.20 -23.18 13.80
CA TYR A 493 34.23 -23.03 15.26
C TYR A 493 34.34 -21.56 15.68
N ASP A 494 35.38 -20.88 15.21
CA ASP A 494 35.66 -19.47 15.59
C ASP A 494 34.49 -18.55 15.23
N ALA A 495 33.90 -18.73 14.05
CA ALA A 495 32.76 -17.95 13.60
C ALA A 495 31.53 -18.16 14.50
N VAL A 496 31.21 -19.42 14.82
CA VAL A 496 30.05 -19.74 15.67
C VAL A 496 30.24 -19.23 17.09
N ILE A 497 31.39 -19.47 17.69
CA ILE A 497 31.66 -19.05 19.07
C ILE A 497 31.69 -17.52 19.18
N THR A 498 32.33 -16.82 18.26
CA THR A 498 32.39 -15.36 18.24
C THR A 498 30.99 -14.73 18.14
N LEU A 499 30.14 -15.21 17.23
CA LEU A 499 28.79 -14.69 17.07
C LEU A 499 27.86 -15.05 18.26
N ALA A 500 28.09 -16.20 18.89
CA ALA A 500 27.36 -16.59 20.10
C ALA A 500 27.68 -15.67 21.28
N GLN A 501 28.94 -15.30 21.46
CA GLN A 501 29.40 -14.35 22.49
C GLN A 501 28.78 -12.97 22.33
N LYS A 502 28.63 -12.52 21.08
CA LYS A 502 27.96 -11.25 20.79
C LYS A 502 26.44 -11.32 20.96
N GLY A 503 25.88 -12.50 21.30
CA GLY A 503 24.45 -12.70 21.45
C GLY A 503 23.68 -12.72 20.11
N TYR A 504 24.38 -12.78 18.98
CA TYR A 504 23.74 -12.76 17.67
C TYR A 504 23.13 -14.11 17.31
N ILE A 505 23.82 -15.20 17.64
CA ILE A 505 23.30 -16.55 17.45
C ILE A 505 23.19 -17.28 18.79
N GLY A 506 22.23 -18.21 18.86
CA GLY A 506 22.03 -19.06 20.03
C GLY A 506 21.93 -20.53 19.66
N GLY A 507 22.05 -21.37 20.68
CA GLY A 507 21.83 -22.81 20.58
C GLY A 507 20.41 -23.20 20.95
N PHE A 508 20.19 -24.49 21.07
CA PHE A 508 18.96 -25.11 21.52
C PHE A 508 18.99 -25.37 23.03
N SER A 509 17.86 -25.70 23.61
CA SER A 509 17.72 -25.96 25.07
C SER A 509 18.59 -27.15 25.55
N ASP A 510 19.04 -27.99 24.65
CA ASP A 510 19.94 -29.12 24.93
C ASP A 510 21.43 -28.75 24.83
N ALA A 511 21.76 -27.45 24.86
CA ALA A 511 23.10 -26.92 24.69
C ALA A 511 23.78 -27.32 23.37
N THR A 512 23.03 -27.58 22.29
CA THR A 512 23.58 -27.83 20.95
C THR A 512 23.42 -26.61 20.06
N PHE A 513 24.35 -26.40 19.11
CA PHE A 513 24.23 -25.41 18.02
C PHE A 513 23.58 -25.99 16.78
N ARG A 514 23.77 -27.28 16.54
CA ARG A 514 23.35 -28.02 15.34
C ARG A 514 23.92 -27.40 14.07
N PRO A 515 25.23 -27.42 13.89
CA PRO A 515 25.92 -26.68 12.82
C PRO A 515 25.48 -27.08 11.41
N ASP A 516 25.17 -28.37 11.19
CA ASP A 516 24.78 -28.93 9.89
C ASP A 516 23.26 -28.75 9.60
N ALA A 517 22.47 -28.29 10.57
CA ALA A 517 21.05 -28.03 10.36
C ALA A 517 20.85 -26.83 9.42
N THR A 518 19.79 -26.89 8.61
CA THR A 518 19.41 -25.82 7.69
C THR A 518 18.82 -24.62 8.44
N SER A 519 19.21 -23.41 8.06
CA SER A 519 18.56 -22.18 8.50
C SER A 519 17.26 -21.93 7.73
N ASN A 520 16.19 -21.57 8.42
CA ASN A 520 14.97 -21.13 7.77
C ASN A 520 14.89 -19.60 7.69
N ARG A 521 13.91 -19.10 6.92
CA ARG A 521 13.75 -17.68 6.66
C ARG A 521 13.45 -16.86 7.93
N ALA A 522 12.66 -17.38 8.87
CA ALA A 522 12.38 -16.73 10.15
C ALA A 522 13.63 -16.60 11.02
N GLN A 523 14.47 -17.63 11.05
CA GLN A 523 15.74 -17.60 11.78
C GLN A 523 16.72 -16.59 11.19
N MET A 524 16.77 -16.49 9.85
CA MET A 524 17.56 -15.45 9.18
C MET A 524 17.08 -14.04 9.54
N ALA A 525 15.77 -13.80 9.49
CA ALA A 525 15.19 -12.52 9.86
C ALA A 525 15.53 -12.13 11.31
N ALA A 526 15.41 -13.07 12.24
CA ALA A 526 15.73 -12.84 13.64
C ALA A 526 17.22 -12.53 13.88
N LEU A 527 18.10 -13.21 13.17
CA LEU A 527 19.54 -12.97 13.22
C LEU A 527 19.89 -11.58 12.67
N MET A 528 19.39 -11.25 11.49
CA MET A 528 19.64 -9.96 10.86
C MET A 528 19.13 -8.77 11.68
N LYS A 529 17.97 -8.92 12.34
CA LYS A 529 17.46 -7.89 13.24
C LYS A 529 18.40 -7.66 14.44
N ARG A 530 18.91 -8.74 15.07
CA ARG A 530 19.89 -8.62 16.17
C ARG A 530 21.18 -7.92 15.75
N MET A 531 21.58 -8.08 14.49
CA MET A 531 22.77 -7.48 13.90
C MET A 531 22.48 -6.17 13.15
N SER A 532 21.30 -5.56 13.33
CA SER A 532 20.85 -4.45 12.49
C SER A 532 21.83 -3.26 12.50
N ASN A 533 22.35 -2.89 13.67
CA ASN A 533 23.30 -1.78 13.79
C ASN A 533 24.60 -2.08 13.04
N ASP A 534 25.13 -3.29 13.15
CA ASP A 534 26.35 -3.68 12.44
C ASP A 534 26.18 -3.65 10.91
N PHE A 535 25.00 -4.09 10.42
CA PHE A 535 24.67 -3.98 9.00
C PHE A 535 24.56 -2.52 8.55
N ASP A 536 23.89 -1.67 9.32
CA ASP A 536 23.72 -0.24 9.00
C ASP A 536 25.08 0.50 8.97
N GLU A 537 25.93 0.27 9.97
CA GLU A 537 27.30 0.82 10.03
C GLU A 537 28.16 0.34 8.87
N LYS A 538 28.08 -0.96 8.55
CA LYS A 538 28.85 -1.54 7.45
C LYS A 538 28.40 -1.03 6.08
N ALA A 539 27.10 -0.84 5.88
CA ALA A 539 26.55 -0.27 4.66
C ALA A 539 26.96 1.20 4.49
N ALA A 540 26.99 1.98 5.58
CA ALA A 540 27.37 3.39 5.58
C ALA A 540 28.88 3.63 5.38
N SER A 541 29.74 2.65 5.70
CA SER A 541 31.21 2.77 5.61
C SER A 541 31.77 2.61 4.18
N HIS A 542 30.92 2.51 3.18
CA HIS A 542 31.28 2.28 1.77
C HIS A 542 30.40 3.07 0.83
#